data_b649a67f9266154af69b06985b9e3b87
#
_entry.id   b649a67f9266154af69b06985b9e3b87
#
_cell.length_a   1.000
_cell.length_b   1.000
_cell.length_c   1.000
_cell.angle_alpha   90.00
_cell.angle_beta   90.00
_cell.angle_gamma   90.00
#
_symmetry.space_group_name_H-M   'P 1'
#
loop_
_entity.id
_entity.type
_entity.pdbx_description
1 polymer ?
#
loop_
_entity_poly.entity_id
_entity_poly.type
_entity_poly.pdbx_seq_one_letter_code
_entity_poly.pdbx_strand_id
1 'polypeptide(L)'
;NIGEELIPGADLALKTLRNMDKQVRVLTNAASYDKSGAEKKFLDLGLYFSTEEIITSRDAALEHVTTGLWGVITTEADDLSDLKTEYIRLTDTQQDFNKVDGFLFLSTNGWNPKKQLLLRDSISKNERPVIIANADLVAPRENGFTLEPGFYGHDLMDLGASKVKFFGKPYSAVYKLLTKSLSEIPGDKIAMFGDSLHTDILGAAAQGWKTVLVTKDGLFSGFDTKSFCEGSGIFPNWRLGRINP
;
A
#
# COMPACT_ATOMS: atom_id res chain seq x y z
N ASN A 1 -0.62 -12.05 -5.41
CA ASN A 1 0.62 -12.66 -4.91
C ASN A 1 0.70 -12.53 -3.41
N ILE A 2 1.48 -13.40 -2.78
CA ILE A 2 1.85 -13.33 -1.38
C ILE A 2 3.38 -13.23 -1.34
N GLY A 3 3.90 -12.10 -0.87
CA GLY A 3 5.34 -11.85 -0.96
C GLY A 3 5.84 -11.93 -2.41
N GLU A 4 6.73 -12.89 -2.66
CA GLU A 4 7.33 -13.14 -3.98
C GLU A 4 6.70 -14.35 -4.70
N GLU A 5 5.57 -14.90 -4.20
CA GLU A 5 4.94 -16.07 -4.78
C GLU A 5 3.64 -15.77 -5.50
N LEU A 6 3.44 -16.40 -6.65
CA LEU A 6 2.19 -16.37 -7.39
C LEU A 6 1.13 -17.22 -6.68
N ILE A 7 -0.06 -16.67 -6.49
CA ILE A 7 -1.22 -17.45 -6.05
C ILE A 7 -1.63 -18.39 -7.20
N PRO A 8 -1.75 -19.71 -6.94
CA PRO A 8 -2.10 -20.68 -7.99
C PRO A 8 -3.40 -20.32 -8.71
N GLY A 9 -3.35 -20.28 -10.04
CA GLY A 9 -4.50 -19.97 -10.91
C GLY A 9 -4.74 -18.48 -11.16
N ALA A 10 -3.99 -17.57 -10.54
CA ALA A 10 -4.15 -16.13 -10.73
C ALA A 10 -3.87 -15.67 -12.16
N ASP A 11 -2.90 -16.28 -12.84
CA ASP A 11 -2.57 -16.04 -14.25
C ASP A 11 -3.71 -16.46 -15.19
N LEU A 12 -4.32 -17.62 -14.92
CA LEU A 12 -5.45 -18.13 -15.70
C LEU A 12 -6.71 -17.28 -15.45
N ALA A 13 -6.95 -16.85 -14.21
CA ALA A 13 -8.06 -15.97 -13.88
C ALA A 13 -7.92 -14.60 -14.59
N LEU A 14 -6.70 -14.03 -14.62
CA LEU A 14 -6.42 -12.79 -15.34
C LEU A 14 -6.69 -12.93 -16.85
N LYS A 15 -6.22 -14.00 -17.47
CA LYS A 15 -6.50 -14.31 -18.88
C LYS A 15 -8.00 -14.47 -19.15
N THR A 16 -8.70 -15.19 -18.27
CA THR A 16 -10.15 -15.40 -18.39
C THR A 16 -10.91 -14.07 -18.33
N LEU A 17 -10.59 -13.20 -17.37
CA LEU A 17 -11.22 -11.88 -17.25
C LEU A 17 -11.00 -11.02 -18.50
N ARG A 18 -9.78 -11.02 -19.05
CA ARG A 18 -9.47 -10.28 -20.28
C ARG A 18 -10.20 -10.85 -21.50
N ASN A 19 -10.31 -12.17 -21.62
CA ASN A 19 -11.10 -12.80 -22.69
C ASN A 19 -12.61 -12.51 -22.58
N MET A 20 -13.06 -12.10 -21.42
CA MET A 20 -14.44 -11.62 -21.17
C MET A 20 -14.58 -10.10 -21.31
N ASP A 21 -13.60 -9.42 -21.91
CA ASP A 21 -13.54 -7.97 -22.09
C ASP A 21 -13.65 -7.18 -20.76
N LYS A 22 -13.16 -7.77 -19.66
CA LYS A 22 -13.11 -7.06 -18.39
C LYS A 22 -11.85 -6.22 -18.28
N GLN A 23 -12.02 -4.96 -17.89
CA GLN A 23 -10.89 -4.13 -17.51
C GLN A 23 -10.34 -4.58 -16.16
N VAL A 24 -9.06 -4.85 -16.09
CA VAL A 24 -8.39 -5.26 -14.85
C VAL A 24 -7.41 -4.16 -14.43
N ARG A 25 -7.35 -3.91 -13.13
CA ARG A 25 -6.39 -2.99 -12.51
C ARG A 25 -5.79 -3.64 -11.29
N VAL A 26 -4.54 -3.30 -11.01
CA VAL A 26 -3.88 -3.63 -9.75
C VAL A 26 -3.86 -2.38 -8.87
N LEU A 27 -4.33 -2.53 -7.63
CA LEU A 27 -4.26 -1.51 -6.59
C LEU A 27 -3.40 -2.05 -5.44
N THR A 28 -2.22 -1.48 -5.23
CA THR A 28 -1.27 -1.98 -4.24
C THR A 28 -0.80 -0.90 -3.26
N ASN A 29 -0.61 -1.32 -1.98
CA ASN A 29 0.04 -0.50 -0.96
C ASN A 29 1.56 -0.65 -0.95
N ALA A 30 2.13 -1.51 -1.79
CA ALA A 30 3.57 -1.61 -1.92
C ALA A 30 4.15 -0.31 -2.49
N ALA A 31 5.07 0.30 -1.73
CA ALA A 31 5.66 1.60 -2.04
C ALA A 31 7.20 1.56 -2.13
N SER A 32 7.82 0.40 -1.95
CA SER A 32 9.28 0.21 -1.95
C SER A 32 9.91 0.17 -3.35
N TYR A 33 9.12 0.36 -4.39
CA TYR A 33 9.55 0.46 -5.79
C TYR A 33 8.60 1.40 -6.55
N ASP A 34 9.08 1.98 -7.61
CA ASP A 34 8.28 2.80 -8.51
C ASP A 34 7.32 1.94 -9.38
N LYS A 35 6.59 2.58 -10.26
CA LYS A 35 5.62 1.89 -11.14
C LYS A 35 6.29 0.90 -12.09
N SER A 36 7.50 1.19 -12.59
CA SER A 36 8.27 0.28 -13.44
C SER A 36 8.73 -0.96 -12.67
N GLY A 37 9.16 -0.76 -11.42
CA GLY A 37 9.49 -1.86 -10.50
C GLY A 37 8.29 -2.73 -10.18
N ALA A 38 7.10 -2.14 -10.04
CA ALA A 38 5.86 -2.88 -9.85
C ALA A 38 5.51 -3.73 -11.07
N GLU A 39 5.60 -3.17 -12.28
CA GLU A 39 5.37 -3.89 -13.53
C GLU A 39 6.32 -5.08 -13.66
N LYS A 40 7.63 -4.84 -13.44
CA LYS A 40 8.64 -5.90 -13.46
C LYS A 40 8.33 -7.00 -12.46
N LYS A 41 7.97 -6.66 -11.22
CA LYS A 41 7.62 -7.63 -10.19
C LYS A 41 6.45 -8.53 -10.64
N PHE A 42 5.39 -7.96 -11.20
CA PHE A 42 4.27 -8.75 -11.70
C PHE A 42 4.66 -9.63 -12.89
N LEU A 43 5.50 -9.11 -13.79
CA LEU A 43 6.02 -9.89 -14.93
C LEU A 43 6.85 -11.08 -14.45
N ASP A 44 7.73 -10.91 -13.47
CA ASP A 44 8.55 -11.97 -12.88
C ASP A 44 7.68 -13.07 -12.22
N LEU A 45 6.48 -12.69 -11.74
CA LEU A 45 5.47 -13.62 -11.24
C LEU A 45 4.61 -14.28 -12.35
N GLY A 46 4.86 -13.98 -13.63
CA GLY A 46 4.06 -14.47 -14.73
C GLY A 46 2.71 -13.75 -14.91
N LEU A 47 2.50 -12.60 -14.26
CA LEU A 47 1.32 -11.76 -14.39
C LEU A 47 1.65 -10.55 -15.27
N TYR A 48 0.95 -10.42 -16.38
CA TYR A 48 1.16 -9.32 -17.32
C TYR A 48 0.20 -8.16 -17.03
N PHE A 49 0.75 -7.01 -16.61
CA PHE A 49 0.04 -5.74 -16.46
C PHE A 49 0.86 -4.63 -17.10
N SER A 50 0.20 -3.72 -17.81
CA SER A 50 0.87 -2.49 -18.24
C SER A 50 0.98 -1.49 -17.08
N THR A 51 1.86 -0.51 -17.20
CA THR A 51 2.03 0.54 -16.18
C THR A 51 0.74 1.32 -15.91
N GLU A 52 -0.14 1.46 -16.92
CA GLU A 52 -1.45 2.12 -16.78
C GLU A 52 -2.46 1.28 -15.99
N GLU A 53 -2.28 -0.05 -15.97
CA GLU A 53 -3.12 -0.96 -15.20
C GLU A 53 -2.71 -1.03 -13.72
N ILE A 54 -1.52 -0.51 -13.35
CA ILE A 54 -0.99 -0.55 -11.99
C ILE A 54 -1.17 0.81 -11.32
N ILE A 55 -1.85 0.82 -10.18
CA ILE A 55 -2.01 1.99 -9.31
C ILE A 55 -1.35 1.68 -7.97
N THR A 56 -0.39 2.50 -7.57
CA THR A 56 0.36 2.32 -6.32
C THR A 56 0.01 3.38 -5.29
N SER A 57 0.15 3.05 -4.03
CA SER A 57 0.07 4.03 -2.95
C SER A 57 1.20 5.06 -3.03
N ARG A 58 2.35 4.69 -3.60
CA ARG A 58 3.47 5.60 -3.86
C ARG A 58 3.06 6.72 -4.82
N ASP A 59 2.36 6.40 -5.93
CA ASP A 59 1.85 7.41 -6.86
C ASP A 59 0.99 8.46 -6.14
N ALA A 60 0.06 7.98 -5.28
CA ALA A 60 -0.80 8.87 -4.51
C ALA A 60 -0.03 9.71 -3.48
N ALA A 61 1.00 9.14 -2.84
CA ALA A 61 1.81 9.83 -1.86
C ALA A 61 2.68 10.92 -2.49
N LEU A 62 3.28 10.64 -3.64
CA LEU A 62 4.18 11.59 -4.33
C LEU A 62 3.47 12.86 -4.80
N GLU A 63 2.16 12.83 -5.06
CA GLU A 63 1.38 14.03 -5.35
C GLU A 63 1.37 15.04 -4.17
N HIS A 64 1.73 14.59 -2.97
CA HIS A 64 1.75 15.39 -1.74
C HIS A 64 3.15 15.75 -1.24
N VAL A 65 4.19 15.30 -1.93
CA VAL A 65 5.56 15.70 -1.65
C VAL A 65 5.81 17.06 -2.30
N THR A 66 6.04 18.07 -1.46
CA THR A 66 6.27 19.45 -1.91
C THR A 66 7.75 19.72 -2.15
N THR A 67 8.07 20.90 -2.70
CA THR A 67 9.46 21.38 -2.80
C THR A 67 10.13 21.47 -1.42
N GLY A 68 11.39 21.09 -1.33
CA GLY A 68 12.18 21.08 -0.11
C GLY A 68 13.09 19.84 -0.04
N LEU A 69 13.84 19.73 1.03
CA LEU A 69 14.70 18.58 1.30
C LEU A 69 13.93 17.52 2.07
N TRP A 70 13.69 16.35 1.48
CA TRP A 70 12.94 15.27 2.11
C TRP A 70 13.83 14.16 2.65
N GLY A 71 13.54 13.70 3.86
CA GLY A 71 14.12 12.49 4.44
C GLY A 71 13.35 11.27 3.97
N VAL A 72 13.98 10.44 3.13
CA VAL A 72 13.33 9.26 2.56
C VAL A 72 13.72 8.01 3.32
N ILE A 73 12.71 7.23 3.68
CA ILE A 73 12.79 5.96 4.39
C ILE A 73 12.36 4.86 3.42
N THR A 74 13.33 4.13 2.88
CA THR A 74 13.11 3.09 1.89
C THR A 74 14.30 2.13 1.82
N THR A 75 14.23 1.12 0.95
CA THR A 75 15.35 0.19 0.70
C THR A 75 16.50 0.89 -0.03
N GLU A 76 17.71 0.39 0.12
CA GLU A 76 18.86 0.92 -0.64
C GLU A 76 18.70 0.71 -2.15
N ALA A 77 18.06 -0.37 -2.54
CA ALA A 77 17.84 -0.74 -3.95
C ALA A 77 16.70 0.03 -4.63
N ASP A 78 15.92 0.84 -3.88
CA ASP A 78 14.84 1.62 -4.45
C ASP A 78 15.38 2.73 -5.35
N ASP A 79 14.94 2.76 -6.60
CA ASP A 79 15.21 3.87 -7.51
C ASP A 79 14.21 5.00 -7.23
N LEU A 80 14.71 6.12 -6.72
CA LEU A 80 13.92 7.30 -6.37
C LEU A 80 13.81 8.30 -7.54
N SER A 81 13.98 7.87 -8.77
CA SER A 81 13.95 8.73 -9.99
C SER A 81 12.57 9.39 -10.21
N ASP A 82 11.51 8.81 -9.67
CA ASP A 82 10.16 9.37 -9.67
C ASP A 82 9.94 10.50 -8.64
N LEU A 83 10.85 10.68 -7.67
CA LEU A 83 10.81 11.75 -6.68
C LEU A 83 11.40 13.05 -7.25
N LYS A 84 10.55 14.05 -7.46
CA LYS A 84 10.90 15.31 -8.15
C LYS A 84 11.28 16.44 -7.19
N THR A 85 11.92 16.12 -6.07
CA THR A 85 12.40 17.10 -5.09
C THR A 85 13.77 16.68 -4.55
N GLU A 86 14.44 17.56 -3.82
CA GLU A 86 15.69 17.20 -3.13
C GLU A 86 15.38 16.19 -2.02
N TYR A 87 16.25 15.21 -1.87
CA TYR A 87 16.10 14.19 -0.83
C TYR A 87 17.43 13.68 -0.31
N ILE A 88 17.35 13.12 0.90
CA ILE A 88 18.41 12.30 1.49
C ILE A 88 17.80 10.98 1.97
N ARG A 89 18.56 9.90 1.84
CA ARG A 89 18.26 8.66 2.57
C ARG A 89 18.71 8.84 4.01
N LEU A 90 17.77 8.61 4.94
CA LEU A 90 18.07 8.81 6.37
C LEU A 90 19.06 7.75 6.87
N THR A 91 20.08 8.22 7.57
CA THR A 91 21.07 7.38 8.26
C THR A 91 20.66 7.15 9.73
N ASP A 92 21.60 6.74 10.58
CA ASP A 92 21.40 6.54 12.02
C ASP A 92 21.81 7.78 12.86
N THR A 93 21.85 8.98 12.24
CA THR A 93 22.27 10.21 12.91
C THR A 93 21.11 11.20 13.07
N GLN A 94 20.96 11.78 14.26
CA GLN A 94 19.92 12.78 14.55
C GLN A 94 19.99 14.00 13.62
N GLN A 95 21.20 14.34 13.16
CA GLN A 95 21.41 15.48 12.27
C GLN A 95 20.65 15.32 10.95
N ASP A 96 20.62 14.10 10.37
CA ASP A 96 19.89 13.83 9.13
C ASP A 96 18.38 13.99 9.30
N PHE A 97 17.86 13.56 10.45
CA PHE A 97 16.43 13.75 10.77
C PHE A 97 16.08 15.22 10.99
N ASN A 98 16.98 16.02 11.52
CA ASN A 98 16.69 17.43 11.88
C ASN A 98 16.82 18.42 10.72
N LYS A 99 17.55 18.08 9.66
CA LYS A 99 17.84 19.00 8.54
C LYS A 99 16.80 18.99 7.43
N VAL A 100 15.87 18.01 7.42
CA VAL A 100 14.88 17.82 6.35
C VAL A 100 13.60 18.62 6.60
N ASP A 101 12.89 18.97 5.54
CA ASP A 101 11.62 19.71 5.57
C ASP A 101 10.39 18.80 5.72
N GLY A 102 10.55 17.52 5.47
CA GLY A 102 9.52 16.50 5.62
C GLY A 102 10.08 15.08 5.52
N PHE A 103 9.23 14.10 5.80
CA PHE A 103 9.60 12.68 5.75
C PHE A 103 8.67 11.92 4.80
N LEU A 104 9.27 11.08 3.97
CA LEU A 104 8.58 10.18 3.07
C LEU A 104 8.90 8.73 3.44
N PHE A 105 7.91 7.99 3.95
CA PHE A 105 8.08 6.62 4.41
C PHE A 105 7.50 5.64 3.38
N LEU A 106 8.38 4.99 2.61
CA LEU A 106 8.05 4.07 1.53
C LEU A 106 8.18 2.61 1.95
N SER A 107 9.14 2.27 2.81
CA SER A 107 9.42 0.88 3.21
C SER A 107 10.05 0.82 4.59
N THR A 108 9.81 -0.29 5.30
CA THR A 108 10.41 -0.57 6.61
C THR A 108 11.69 -1.41 6.52
N ASN A 109 12.15 -1.74 5.33
CA ASN A 109 13.41 -2.46 5.16
C ASN A 109 14.58 -1.64 5.72
N GLY A 110 15.32 -2.21 6.66
CA GLY A 110 16.39 -1.49 7.36
C GLY A 110 15.89 -0.44 8.38
N TRP A 111 14.57 -0.32 8.61
CA TRP A 111 14.01 0.47 9.69
C TRP A 111 14.09 -0.30 11.02
N ASN A 112 14.37 0.39 12.10
CA ASN A 112 14.55 -0.22 13.41
C ASN A 112 14.09 0.73 14.54
N PRO A 113 13.97 0.25 15.79
CA PRO A 113 13.52 1.06 16.92
C PRO A 113 14.39 2.31 17.17
N LYS A 114 15.69 2.24 16.90
CA LYS A 114 16.60 3.41 17.05
C LYS A 114 16.21 4.51 16.06
N LYS A 115 16.02 4.19 14.78
CA LYS A 115 15.60 5.16 13.76
C LYS A 115 14.22 5.73 14.07
N GLN A 116 13.29 4.91 14.59
CA GLN A 116 11.98 5.40 15.01
C GLN A 116 12.09 6.41 16.17
N LEU A 117 12.98 6.18 17.13
CA LEU A 117 13.25 7.14 18.21
C LEU A 117 13.85 8.45 17.68
N LEU A 118 14.76 8.40 16.70
CA LEU A 118 15.31 9.59 16.06
C LEU A 118 14.23 10.40 15.33
N LEU A 119 13.32 9.73 14.64
CA LEU A 119 12.18 10.35 13.96
C LEU A 119 11.23 11.01 14.97
N ARG A 120 10.85 10.29 16.05
CA ARG A 120 10.02 10.80 17.14
C ARG A 120 10.61 12.05 17.78
N ASP A 121 11.89 12.00 18.14
CA ASP A 121 12.60 13.15 18.74
C ASP A 121 12.63 14.35 17.77
N SER A 122 12.89 14.10 16.50
CA SER A 122 12.95 15.15 15.49
C SER A 122 11.58 15.81 15.26
N ILE A 123 10.50 15.03 15.18
CA ILE A 123 9.13 15.54 15.00
C ILE A 123 8.65 16.27 16.25
N SER A 124 8.95 15.77 17.45
CA SER A 124 8.55 16.42 18.70
C SER A 124 9.18 17.81 18.89
N LYS A 125 10.41 17.99 18.40
CA LYS A 125 11.12 19.28 18.44
C LYS A 125 10.67 20.28 17.39
N ASN A 126 10.36 19.77 16.20
CA ASN A 126 9.92 20.58 15.07
C ASN A 126 8.99 19.74 14.18
N GLU A 127 7.70 20.00 14.30
CA GLU A 127 6.68 19.25 13.58
C GLU A 127 6.69 19.58 12.08
N ARG A 128 6.89 18.56 11.26
CA ARG A 128 6.97 18.64 9.81
C ARG A 128 6.06 17.58 9.17
N PRO A 129 5.72 17.71 7.88
CA PRO A 129 4.96 16.68 7.18
C PRO A 129 5.64 15.32 7.23
N VAL A 130 4.86 14.29 7.56
CA VAL A 130 5.26 12.88 7.44
C VAL A 130 4.28 12.20 6.50
N ILE A 131 4.76 11.77 5.35
CA ILE A 131 3.99 11.08 4.32
C ILE A 131 4.25 9.58 4.43
N ILE A 132 3.23 8.83 4.80
CA ILE A 132 3.25 7.38 4.89
C ILE A 132 2.68 6.83 3.59
N ALA A 133 3.54 6.35 2.72
CA ALA A 133 3.15 5.89 1.39
C ALA A 133 2.62 4.44 1.37
N ASN A 134 2.83 3.66 2.43
CA ASN A 134 2.22 2.36 2.64
C ASN A 134 1.43 2.40 3.95
N ALA A 135 0.10 2.37 3.85
CA ALA A 135 -0.80 2.46 5.01
C ALA A 135 -0.97 1.15 5.79
N ASP A 136 -0.42 0.04 5.30
CA ASP A 136 -0.52 -1.25 5.98
C ASP A 136 0.18 -1.19 7.35
N LEU A 137 -0.44 -1.80 8.36
CA LEU A 137 0.16 -1.93 9.69
C LEU A 137 1.14 -3.11 9.73
N VAL A 138 0.74 -4.19 9.06
CA VAL A 138 1.51 -5.43 8.96
C VAL A 138 1.38 -6.01 7.55
N ALA A 139 2.39 -6.78 7.15
CA ALA A 139 2.31 -7.58 5.94
C ALA A 139 2.66 -9.04 6.24
N PRO A 140 1.94 -10.01 5.64
CA PRO A 140 2.27 -11.42 5.79
C PRO A 140 3.60 -11.74 5.11
N ARG A 141 4.39 -12.60 5.76
CA ARG A 141 5.65 -13.16 5.25
C ARG A 141 5.64 -14.66 5.51
N GLU A 142 6.58 -15.38 4.91
CA GLU A 142 6.73 -16.83 5.11
C GLU A 142 6.81 -17.22 6.60
N ASN A 143 7.47 -16.41 7.42
CA ASN A 143 7.72 -16.67 8.84
C ASN A 143 6.96 -15.70 9.77
N GLY A 144 5.72 -15.33 9.45
CA GLY A 144 4.89 -14.47 10.29
C GLY A 144 4.56 -13.12 9.65
N PHE A 145 4.66 -12.04 10.42
CA PHE A 145 4.32 -10.70 9.98
C PHE A 145 5.48 -9.73 10.13
N THR A 146 5.60 -8.79 9.19
CA THR A 146 6.46 -7.60 9.34
C THR A 146 5.60 -6.38 9.66
N LEU A 147 6.14 -5.47 10.48
CA LEU A 147 5.56 -4.15 10.67
C LEU A 147 5.82 -3.31 9.42
N GLU A 148 4.78 -2.60 8.96
CA GLU A 148 4.82 -1.79 7.75
C GLU A 148 4.79 -0.28 8.09
N PRO A 149 5.04 0.62 7.14
CA PRO A 149 5.10 2.06 7.40
C PRO A 149 3.88 2.64 8.12
N GLY A 150 2.67 2.09 7.87
CA GLY A 150 1.45 2.49 8.56
C GLY A 150 1.54 2.37 10.07
N PHE A 151 2.13 1.29 10.59
CA PHE A 151 2.35 1.10 12.02
C PHE A 151 3.18 2.25 12.63
N TYR A 152 4.28 2.61 11.99
CA TYR A 152 5.17 3.66 12.46
C TYR A 152 4.58 5.07 12.32
N GLY A 153 3.72 5.26 11.32
CA GLY A 153 2.95 6.50 11.20
C GLY A 153 1.93 6.68 12.32
N HIS A 154 1.21 5.62 12.70
CA HIS A 154 0.29 5.65 13.85
C HIS A 154 1.03 5.87 15.17
N ASP A 155 2.18 5.25 15.35
CA ASP A 155 3.05 5.49 16.50
C ASP A 155 3.42 6.98 16.69
N LEU A 156 3.63 7.72 15.59
CA LEU A 156 3.85 9.17 15.66
C LEU A 156 2.58 9.92 16.05
N MET A 157 1.42 9.51 15.53
CA MET A 157 0.13 10.14 15.89
C MET A 157 -0.22 9.93 17.36
N ASP A 158 0.05 8.75 17.91
CA ASP A 158 -0.15 8.43 19.32
C ASP A 158 0.70 9.33 20.25
N LEU A 159 1.80 9.87 19.74
CA LEU A 159 2.63 10.86 20.41
C LEU A 159 2.20 12.32 20.17
N GLY A 160 1.09 12.52 19.45
CA GLY A 160 0.51 13.83 19.19
C GLY A 160 0.96 14.50 17.90
N ALA A 161 1.70 13.79 17.00
CA ALA A 161 2.05 14.36 15.69
C ALA A 161 0.78 14.57 14.84
N SER A 162 0.52 15.79 14.40
CA SER A 162 -0.69 16.18 13.66
C SER A 162 -0.51 16.22 12.15
N LYS A 163 0.74 16.25 11.67
CA LYS A 163 1.07 16.37 10.23
C LYS A 163 1.42 15.04 9.56
N VAL A 164 0.93 13.92 10.11
CA VAL A 164 1.08 12.59 9.50
C VAL A 164 -0.06 12.35 8.53
N LYS A 165 0.27 11.96 7.29
CA LYS A 165 -0.72 11.63 6.26
C LYS A 165 -0.45 10.24 5.69
N PHE A 166 -1.50 9.44 5.58
CA PHE A 166 -1.43 8.08 5.06
C PHE A 166 -1.97 7.99 3.63
N PHE A 167 -1.28 7.21 2.82
CA PHE A 167 -1.64 6.92 1.43
C PHE A 167 -1.68 5.42 1.21
N GLY A 168 -2.50 5.02 0.23
CA GLY A 168 -2.81 3.61 -0.01
C GLY A 168 -4.18 3.23 0.54
N LYS A 169 -4.58 1.99 0.35
CA LYS A 169 -5.83 1.45 0.89
C LYS A 169 -5.80 1.48 2.43
N PRO A 170 -6.86 1.87 3.14
CA PRO A 170 -8.20 2.24 2.68
C PRO A 170 -8.42 3.73 2.34
N TYR A 171 -7.38 4.55 2.33
CA TYR A 171 -7.48 5.99 2.15
C TYR A 171 -7.88 6.39 0.72
N SER A 172 -8.72 7.42 0.59
CA SER A 172 -9.39 7.77 -0.66
C SER A 172 -8.48 8.18 -1.82
N ALA A 173 -7.28 8.67 -1.55
CA ALA A 173 -6.37 9.19 -2.59
C ALA A 173 -6.07 8.15 -3.67
N VAL A 174 -5.70 6.92 -3.27
CA VAL A 174 -5.36 5.84 -4.21
C VAL A 174 -6.57 5.36 -5.02
N TYR A 175 -7.76 5.36 -4.42
CA TYR A 175 -9.00 5.02 -5.13
C TYR A 175 -9.39 6.08 -6.16
N LYS A 176 -9.15 7.37 -5.87
CA LYS A 176 -9.36 8.47 -6.81
C LYS A 176 -8.45 8.33 -8.04
N LEU A 177 -7.19 7.95 -7.85
CA LEU A 177 -6.28 7.68 -8.97
C LEU A 177 -6.79 6.51 -9.81
N LEU A 178 -7.21 5.42 -9.18
CA LEU A 178 -7.77 4.27 -9.89
C LEU A 178 -9.04 4.64 -10.66
N THR A 179 -9.97 5.36 -10.05
CA THR A 179 -11.21 5.79 -10.70
C THR A 179 -10.93 6.65 -11.94
N LYS A 180 -9.93 7.54 -11.88
CA LYS A 180 -9.49 8.31 -13.06
C LYS A 180 -9.01 7.39 -14.20
N SER A 181 -8.36 6.26 -13.90
CA SER A 181 -7.90 5.30 -14.91
C SER A 181 -9.02 4.44 -15.50
N LEU A 182 -10.17 4.40 -14.84
CA LEU A 182 -11.36 3.64 -15.24
C LEU A 182 -12.46 4.53 -15.84
N SER A 183 -12.13 5.75 -16.28
CA SER A 183 -13.07 6.80 -16.71
C SER A 183 -14.43 6.26 -17.19
N GLU A 184 -15.52 6.79 -16.60
CA GLU A 184 -16.91 6.48 -16.95
C GLU A 184 -17.49 5.13 -16.44
N ILE A 185 -16.71 4.27 -15.74
CA ILE A 185 -17.28 3.07 -15.15
C ILE A 185 -17.95 3.42 -13.82
N PRO A 186 -19.27 3.21 -13.65
CA PRO A 186 -19.94 3.42 -12.38
C PRO A 186 -19.36 2.53 -11.26
N GLY A 187 -19.29 3.05 -10.03
CA GLY A 187 -18.71 2.32 -8.90
C GLY A 187 -19.36 0.97 -8.62
N ASP A 188 -20.68 0.83 -8.83
CA ASP A 188 -21.42 -0.42 -8.67
C ASP A 188 -21.06 -1.49 -9.73
N LYS A 189 -20.33 -1.12 -10.78
CA LYS A 189 -19.77 -2.01 -11.81
C LYS A 189 -18.30 -2.37 -11.57
N ILE A 190 -17.70 -1.83 -10.52
CA ILE A 190 -16.32 -2.13 -10.13
C ILE A 190 -16.36 -3.14 -8.99
N ALA A 191 -15.51 -4.16 -9.05
CA ALA A 191 -15.35 -5.16 -8.00
C ALA A 191 -13.89 -5.20 -7.52
N MET A 192 -13.69 -5.01 -6.21
CA MET A 192 -12.41 -5.17 -5.55
C MET A 192 -12.27 -6.59 -5.02
N PHE A 193 -11.19 -7.26 -5.41
CA PHE A 193 -10.78 -8.55 -4.86
C PHE A 193 -9.56 -8.31 -3.97
N GLY A 194 -9.63 -8.74 -2.73
CA GLY A 194 -8.54 -8.59 -1.80
C GLY A 194 -8.66 -9.50 -0.59
N ASP A 195 -7.61 -9.58 0.19
CA ASP A 195 -7.48 -10.48 1.35
C ASP A 195 -7.57 -9.75 2.69
N SER A 196 -7.74 -8.42 2.69
CA SER A 196 -7.81 -7.62 3.91
C SER A 196 -9.15 -6.91 4.08
N LEU A 197 -9.78 -7.09 5.25
CA LEU A 197 -11.02 -6.39 5.60
C LEU A 197 -10.80 -4.88 5.68
N HIS A 198 -9.74 -4.45 6.33
CA HIS A 198 -9.50 -3.03 6.61
C HIS A 198 -9.05 -2.23 5.39
N THR A 199 -8.21 -2.80 4.56
CA THR A 199 -7.64 -2.10 3.40
C THR A 199 -8.48 -2.31 2.15
N ASP A 200 -8.67 -3.56 1.72
CA ASP A 200 -9.36 -3.87 0.46
C ASP A 200 -10.87 -3.68 0.56
N ILE A 201 -11.49 -4.35 1.54
CA ILE A 201 -12.95 -4.42 1.62
C ILE A 201 -13.53 -3.09 2.08
N LEU A 202 -13.04 -2.54 3.20
CA LEU A 202 -13.51 -1.26 3.73
C LEU A 202 -13.27 -0.13 2.73
N GLY A 203 -12.06 -0.06 2.19
CA GLY A 203 -11.70 1.01 1.28
C GLY A 203 -12.53 1.01 -0.01
N ALA A 204 -12.76 -0.15 -0.62
CA ALA A 204 -13.59 -0.29 -1.82
C ALA A 204 -15.08 -0.05 -1.52
N ALA A 205 -15.59 -0.56 -0.39
CA ALA A 205 -16.96 -0.31 0.04
C ALA A 205 -17.23 1.18 0.23
N ALA A 206 -16.29 1.93 0.79
CA ALA A 206 -16.37 3.39 0.94
C ALA A 206 -16.43 4.15 -0.40
N GLN A 207 -16.02 3.53 -1.51
CA GLN A 207 -16.17 4.08 -2.87
C GLN A 207 -17.47 3.60 -3.55
N GLY A 208 -18.32 2.83 -2.87
CA GLY A 208 -19.52 2.23 -3.45
C GLY A 208 -19.24 1.05 -4.41
N TRP A 209 -18.03 0.47 -4.35
CA TRP A 209 -17.66 -0.68 -5.17
C TRP A 209 -18.15 -1.98 -4.58
N LYS A 210 -18.26 -3.00 -5.41
CA LYS A 210 -18.47 -4.37 -4.98
C LYS A 210 -17.19 -4.95 -4.37
N THR A 211 -17.32 -5.80 -3.36
CA THR A 211 -16.19 -6.32 -2.60
C THR A 211 -16.21 -7.83 -2.52
N VAL A 212 -15.07 -8.46 -2.79
CA VAL A 212 -14.85 -9.91 -2.73
C VAL A 212 -13.67 -10.20 -1.82
N LEU A 213 -13.92 -10.81 -0.66
CA LEU A 213 -12.87 -11.23 0.26
C LEU A 213 -12.31 -12.58 -0.18
N VAL A 214 -10.99 -12.62 -0.45
CA VAL A 214 -10.23 -13.85 -0.72
C VAL A 214 -9.81 -14.47 0.61
N THR A 215 -10.15 -15.74 0.85
CA THR A 215 -10.07 -16.32 2.20
C THR A 215 -9.03 -17.42 2.37
N LYS A 216 -8.58 -18.07 1.29
CA LYS A 216 -7.58 -19.16 1.36
C LYS A 216 -6.14 -18.69 1.19
N ASP A 217 -5.97 -17.50 0.61
CA ASP A 217 -4.67 -16.91 0.38
C ASP A 217 -4.59 -15.56 1.09
N GLY A 218 -3.41 -15.14 1.54
CA GLY A 218 -3.19 -13.86 2.19
C GLY A 218 -3.47 -13.86 3.69
N LEU A 219 -3.95 -12.73 4.19
CA LEU A 219 -3.99 -12.39 5.63
C LEU A 219 -4.84 -13.36 6.46
N PHE A 220 -5.94 -13.85 5.90
CA PHE A 220 -6.88 -14.74 6.61
C PHE A 220 -6.72 -16.22 6.26
N SER A 221 -5.61 -16.62 5.64
CA SER A 221 -5.35 -18.02 5.34
C SER A 221 -5.38 -18.88 6.60
N GLY A 222 -6.25 -19.90 6.60
CA GLY A 222 -6.44 -20.79 7.75
C GLY A 222 -7.38 -20.28 8.86
N PHE A 223 -7.94 -19.08 8.73
CA PHE A 223 -8.85 -18.51 9.73
C PHE A 223 -10.30 -18.49 9.26
N ASP A 224 -11.24 -18.55 10.24
CA ASP A 224 -12.65 -18.27 9.98
C ASP A 224 -12.89 -16.76 9.85
N THR A 225 -13.08 -16.31 8.61
CA THR A 225 -13.30 -14.89 8.31
C THR A 225 -14.65 -14.36 8.81
N LYS A 226 -15.60 -15.22 9.20
CA LYS A 226 -16.90 -14.79 9.69
C LYS A 226 -16.79 -14.03 11.01
N SER A 227 -16.03 -14.60 11.95
CA SER A 227 -15.80 -13.98 13.27
C SER A 227 -15.10 -12.63 13.15
N PHE A 228 -14.13 -12.49 12.23
CA PHE A 228 -13.45 -11.22 11.96
C PHE A 228 -14.39 -10.17 11.34
N CYS A 229 -15.29 -10.57 10.43
CA CYS A 229 -16.30 -9.66 9.88
C CYS A 229 -17.27 -9.18 10.98
N GLU A 230 -17.75 -10.09 11.83
CA GLU A 230 -18.64 -9.77 12.94
C GLU A 230 -17.96 -8.83 13.96
N GLY A 231 -16.70 -9.12 14.32
CA GLY A 231 -15.94 -8.31 15.27
C GLY A 231 -15.57 -6.91 14.75
N SER A 232 -15.31 -6.78 13.44
CA SER A 232 -14.95 -5.49 12.83
C SER A 232 -16.13 -4.69 12.30
N GLY A 233 -17.29 -5.32 12.08
CA GLY A 233 -18.42 -4.71 11.38
C GLY A 233 -18.20 -4.52 9.87
N ILE A 234 -17.13 -5.11 9.29
CA ILE A 234 -16.79 -4.98 7.87
C ILE A 234 -17.23 -6.25 7.14
N PHE A 235 -18.20 -6.14 6.27
CA PHE A 235 -18.77 -7.27 5.55
C PHE A 235 -18.53 -7.15 4.05
N PRO A 236 -17.86 -8.14 3.40
CA PRO A 236 -17.74 -8.18 1.95
C PRO A 236 -19.07 -8.55 1.30
N ASN A 237 -19.29 -8.15 0.05
CA ASN A 237 -20.44 -8.63 -0.71
C ASN A 237 -20.35 -10.14 -0.98
N TRP A 238 -19.15 -10.64 -1.24
CA TRP A 238 -18.89 -12.07 -1.47
C TRP A 238 -17.59 -12.52 -0.83
N ARG A 239 -17.51 -13.82 -0.60
CA ARG A 239 -16.28 -14.52 -0.20
C ARG A 239 -15.91 -15.52 -1.26
N LEU A 240 -14.63 -15.55 -1.60
CA LEU A 240 -14.05 -16.49 -2.56
C LEU A 240 -12.87 -17.18 -1.90
N GLY A 241 -12.76 -18.50 -2.05
CA GLY A 241 -11.61 -19.21 -1.49
C GLY A 241 -10.31 -18.73 -2.10
N ARG A 242 -10.22 -18.77 -3.41
CA ARG A 242 -9.04 -18.39 -4.20
C ARG A 242 -9.47 -17.76 -5.52
N ILE A 243 -8.67 -16.82 -6.04
CA ILE A 243 -8.86 -16.26 -7.39
C ILE A 243 -8.41 -17.31 -8.40
N ASN A 244 -9.33 -18.10 -8.87
CA ASN A 244 -9.17 -19.08 -9.95
C ASN A 244 -10.45 -19.13 -10.80
N PRO A 245 -10.36 -19.55 -12.06
CA PRO A 245 -11.54 -19.73 -12.93
C PRO A 245 -12.51 -20.76 -12.38
#